data_0c57459b5b0d8fb2aaddae7e8709dd40
#
_entry.id   0c57459b5b0d8fb2aaddae7e8709dd40
#
_cell.length_a   1.000
_cell.length_b   1.000
_cell.length_c   1.000
_cell.angle_alpha   90.00
_cell.angle_beta   90.00
_cell.angle_gamma   90.00
#
_symmetry.space_group_name_H-M   'P 1'
#
loop_
_entity.id
_entity.type
_entity.pdbx_description
1 polymer ?
#
loop_
_entity_poly.entity_id
_entity_poly.type
_entity_poly.pdbx_seq_one_letter_code
_entity_poly.pdbx_strand_id
1 'polypeptide(L)'
;MSRLYIPAHVMGDVLTLELEHKALATREALQAAVQQYGKVVYSNSLGAEAMVLTDIIWSHVPEIDIFSIDTGRLHEETYELLEKLERRYKKRITLVYPDSESLAKLVDQQGVNAFFHSLDARLACCHVRKVEPFKRAIQGYGAWVTGVRRQQSATRAQGVPVEWDAPNGLYKISPLLDWTEEQVWQYIKARKIPYNVLHDRAFPSIGCSPCTRAIQPGEDQRAGRWWWENADTRECGLQPRVRHAVGQT
;
A
#
# COMPACT_ATOMS: atom_id res chain seq x y z
N MET A 1 9.50 20.12 -10.65
CA MET A 1 8.86 21.00 -9.65
C MET A 1 8.63 20.14 -8.41
N SER A 2 9.38 20.44 -7.35
CA SER A 2 9.22 19.77 -6.05
C SER A 2 7.83 20.09 -5.50
N ARG A 3 6.94 19.09 -5.39
CA ARG A 3 5.64 19.29 -4.72
C ARG A 3 5.90 19.40 -3.23
N LEU A 4 5.48 20.51 -2.65
CA LEU A 4 5.48 20.70 -1.20
C LEU A 4 4.58 19.61 -0.58
N TYR A 5 5.10 18.89 0.39
CA TYR A 5 4.27 18.02 1.22
C TYR A 5 3.25 18.88 1.99
N ILE A 6 1.97 18.64 1.76
CA ILE A 6 0.88 19.34 2.46
C ILE A 6 0.37 18.39 3.54
N PRO A 7 0.50 18.74 4.83
CA PRO A 7 -0.04 17.93 5.91
C PRO A 7 -1.55 17.72 5.77
N ALA A 8 -2.04 16.56 6.17
CA ALA A 8 -3.45 16.16 6.04
C ALA A 8 -4.46 17.16 6.66
N HIS A 9 -4.07 17.89 7.71
CA HIS A 9 -4.94 18.86 8.40
C HIS A 9 -5.21 20.16 7.61
N VAL A 10 -4.50 20.40 6.51
CA VAL A 10 -4.67 21.63 5.69
C VAL A 10 -5.75 21.45 4.61
N MET A 11 -6.24 20.22 4.39
CA MET A 11 -7.21 19.91 3.34
C MET A 11 -8.65 20.17 3.79
N GLY A 12 -9.49 20.68 2.87
CA GLY A 12 -10.90 20.98 3.16
C GLY A 12 -11.78 19.75 3.41
N ASP A 13 -12.89 19.94 4.11
CA ASP A 13 -13.78 18.88 4.61
C ASP A 13 -14.98 18.57 3.68
N VAL A 14 -15.00 19.12 2.46
CA VAL A 14 -16.15 18.99 1.53
C VAL A 14 -15.76 18.14 0.32
N LEU A 15 -16.61 17.14 0.02
CA LEU A 15 -16.52 16.41 -1.26
C LEU A 15 -16.95 17.33 -2.40
N THR A 16 -16.12 17.43 -3.43
CA THR A 16 -16.48 18.08 -4.69
C THR A 16 -17.26 17.10 -5.57
N LEU A 17 -18.07 17.60 -6.51
CA LEU A 17 -18.78 16.76 -7.49
C LEU A 17 -17.80 15.86 -8.29
N GLU A 18 -16.64 16.39 -8.64
CA GLU A 18 -15.58 15.60 -9.30
C GLU A 18 -15.14 14.41 -8.44
N LEU A 19 -14.93 14.65 -7.15
CA LEU A 19 -14.47 13.60 -6.23
C LEU A 19 -15.56 12.56 -5.97
N GLU A 20 -16.82 12.98 -5.92
CA GLU A 20 -17.97 12.06 -5.84
C GLU A 20 -18.05 11.15 -7.09
N HIS A 21 -17.87 11.71 -8.29
CA HIS A 21 -17.80 10.93 -9.52
C HIS A 21 -16.62 9.94 -9.51
N LYS A 22 -15.45 10.35 -9.03
CA LYS A 22 -14.30 9.45 -8.91
C LYS A 22 -14.54 8.31 -7.88
N ALA A 23 -15.17 8.62 -6.76
CA ALA A 23 -15.54 7.61 -5.76
C ALA A 23 -16.57 6.62 -6.33
N LEU A 24 -17.55 7.12 -7.09
CA LEU A 24 -18.53 6.28 -7.79
C LEU A 24 -17.84 5.37 -8.82
N ALA A 25 -17.00 5.92 -9.68
CA ALA A 25 -16.24 5.13 -10.66
C ALA A 25 -15.34 4.06 -10.00
N THR A 26 -14.72 4.40 -8.86
CA THR A 26 -13.94 3.45 -8.07
C THR A 26 -14.82 2.30 -7.56
N ARG A 27 -16.01 2.60 -7.03
CA ARG A 27 -16.99 1.60 -6.60
C ARG A 27 -17.43 0.70 -7.76
N GLU A 28 -17.77 1.28 -8.89
CA GLU A 28 -18.20 0.54 -10.10
C GLU A 28 -17.09 -0.39 -10.61
N ALA A 29 -15.85 0.07 -10.62
CA ALA A 29 -14.70 -0.77 -10.99
C ALA A 29 -14.51 -1.97 -10.04
N LEU A 30 -14.71 -1.77 -8.74
CA LEU A 30 -14.65 -2.84 -7.74
C LEU A 30 -15.82 -3.84 -7.90
N GLN A 31 -17.03 -3.37 -8.15
CA GLN A 31 -18.20 -4.21 -8.42
C GLN A 31 -18.01 -5.03 -9.71
N ALA A 32 -17.54 -4.40 -10.78
CA ALA A 32 -17.21 -5.08 -12.03
C ALA A 32 -16.14 -6.17 -11.82
N ALA A 33 -15.14 -5.89 -10.97
CA ALA A 33 -14.12 -6.88 -10.63
C ALA A 33 -14.70 -8.13 -9.96
N VAL A 34 -15.62 -7.97 -8.99
CA VAL A 34 -16.29 -9.10 -8.34
C VAL A 34 -17.11 -9.90 -9.35
N GLN A 35 -17.86 -9.21 -10.25
CA GLN A 35 -18.65 -9.88 -11.28
C GLN A 35 -17.79 -10.66 -12.28
N GLN A 36 -16.65 -10.09 -12.68
CA GLN A 36 -15.79 -10.66 -13.73
C GLN A 36 -14.85 -11.74 -13.22
N TYR A 37 -14.29 -11.57 -12.02
CA TYR A 37 -13.24 -12.45 -11.48
C TYR A 37 -13.70 -13.33 -10.31
N GLY A 38 -14.93 -13.19 -9.86
CA GLY A 38 -15.49 -13.93 -8.73
C GLY A 38 -14.90 -13.47 -7.40
N LYS A 39 -14.11 -14.32 -6.75
CA LYS A 39 -13.49 -13.95 -5.47
C LYS A 39 -12.40 -12.91 -5.68
N VAL A 40 -12.56 -11.76 -5.05
CA VAL A 40 -11.61 -10.65 -5.08
C VAL A 40 -11.12 -10.34 -3.67
N VAL A 41 -9.83 -10.05 -3.53
CA VAL A 41 -9.22 -9.67 -2.25
C VAL A 41 -8.48 -8.34 -2.36
N TYR A 42 -8.55 -7.53 -1.32
CA TYR A 42 -7.82 -6.28 -1.21
C TYR A 42 -6.60 -6.41 -0.29
N SER A 43 -5.40 -6.14 -0.84
CA SER A 43 -4.16 -6.06 -0.07
C SER A 43 -3.99 -4.64 0.50
N ASN A 44 -4.37 -4.47 1.75
CA ASN A 44 -4.39 -3.18 2.43
C ASN A 44 -3.03 -2.84 3.01
N SER A 45 -2.46 -1.71 2.58
CA SER A 45 -1.16 -1.23 3.05
C SER A 45 -1.21 -0.38 4.34
N LEU A 46 -2.41 -0.07 4.84
CA LEU A 46 -2.67 0.84 5.96
C LEU A 46 -2.16 2.28 5.76
N GLY A 47 -1.85 2.67 4.50
CA GLY A 47 -1.56 4.05 4.11
C GLY A 47 -2.84 4.84 3.75
N ALA A 48 -2.69 6.10 3.33
CA ALA A 48 -3.82 6.99 3.03
C ALA A 48 -4.75 6.43 1.94
N GLU A 49 -4.21 5.98 0.80
CA GLU A 49 -5.00 5.36 -0.28
C GLU A 49 -5.76 4.12 0.20
N ALA A 50 -5.13 3.40 1.13
CA ALA A 50 -5.76 2.21 1.68
C ALA A 50 -7.01 2.54 2.49
N MET A 51 -7.06 3.69 3.12
CA MET A 51 -8.22 4.12 3.88
C MET A 51 -9.40 4.46 2.96
N VAL A 52 -9.14 5.09 1.82
CA VAL A 52 -10.18 5.36 0.79
C VAL A 52 -10.79 4.05 0.30
N LEU A 53 -9.95 3.08 -0.09
CA LEU A 53 -10.45 1.78 -0.56
C LEU A 53 -11.19 1.00 0.53
N THR A 54 -10.70 1.03 1.76
CA THR A 54 -11.38 0.37 2.89
C THR A 54 -12.78 0.93 3.11
N ASP A 55 -12.94 2.26 3.07
CA ASP A 55 -14.25 2.90 3.22
C ASP A 55 -15.20 2.50 2.08
N ILE A 56 -14.75 2.58 0.83
CA ILE A 56 -15.55 2.23 -0.34
C ILE A 56 -15.93 0.73 -0.32
N ILE A 57 -14.97 -0.16 -0.07
CA ILE A 57 -15.21 -1.61 -0.03
C ILE A 57 -16.20 -1.95 1.08
N TRP A 58 -15.93 -1.54 2.31
CA TRP A 58 -16.79 -1.90 3.43
C TRP A 58 -18.19 -1.28 3.37
N SER A 59 -18.34 -0.14 2.70
CA SER A 59 -19.62 0.54 2.56
C SER A 59 -20.43 0.07 1.36
N HIS A 60 -19.79 -0.40 0.27
CA HIS A 60 -20.47 -0.59 -1.01
C HIS A 60 -20.19 -1.91 -1.73
N VAL A 61 -19.08 -2.60 -1.41
CA VAL A 61 -18.68 -3.86 -2.08
C VAL A 61 -18.15 -4.84 -1.02
N PRO A 62 -18.99 -5.20 -0.03
CA PRO A 62 -18.57 -6.00 1.13
C PRO A 62 -18.14 -7.43 0.79
N GLU A 63 -18.33 -7.87 -0.46
CA GLU A 63 -17.90 -9.16 -0.98
C GLU A 63 -16.38 -9.25 -1.18
N ILE A 64 -15.68 -8.11 -1.19
CA ILE A 64 -14.22 -8.07 -1.30
C ILE A 64 -13.61 -8.27 0.09
N ASP A 65 -12.87 -9.36 0.24
CA ASP A 65 -12.10 -9.62 1.46
C ASP A 65 -10.94 -8.61 1.59
N ILE A 66 -10.66 -8.18 2.83
CA ILE A 66 -9.55 -7.26 3.10
C ILE A 66 -8.54 -7.94 4.02
N PHE A 67 -7.28 -7.98 3.59
CA PHE A 67 -6.17 -8.37 4.45
C PHE A 67 -5.07 -7.31 4.49
N SER A 68 -4.29 -7.32 5.55
CA SER A 68 -3.05 -6.56 5.67
C SER A 68 -1.93 -7.47 6.14
N ILE A 69 -0.70 -7.16 5.72
CA ILE A 69 0.46 -7.94 6.14
C ILE A 69 1.08 -7.28 7.38
N ASP A 70 0.99 -7.97 8.49
CA ASP A 70 1.79 -7.62 9.66
C ASP A 70 3.16 -8.27 9.54
N THR A 71 4.15 -7.47 9.26
CA THR A 71 5.55 -7.91 9.09
C THR A 71 6.24 -8.25 10.41
N GLY A 72 5.59 -8.02 11.55
CA GLY A 72 6.17 -8.05 12.87
C GLY A 72 7.11 -6.86 13.14
N ARG A 73 7.07 -5.82 12.29
CA ARG A 73 7.88 -4.60 12.40
C ARG A 73 7.11 -3.34 11.97
N LEU A 74 5.80 -3.32 12.17
CA LEU A 74 4.99 -2.13 11.91
C LEU A 74 5.23 -1.08 13.01
N HIS A 75 4.87 0.17 12.72
CA HIS A 75 4.82 1.23 13.73
C HIS A 75 3.64 0.98 14.69
N GLU A 76 3.76 1.43 15.92
CA GLU A 76 2.67 1.35 16.91
C GLU A 76 1.42 2.07 16.43
N GLU A 77 1.58 3.23 15.82
CA GLU A 77 0.49 4.02 15.23
C GLU A 77 -0.28 3.26 14.13
N THR A 78 0.33 2.25 13.53
CA THR A 78 -0.35 1.39 12.54
C THR A 78 -1.31 0.40 13.24
N TYR A 79 -0.94 -0.14 14.40
CA TYR A 79 -1.84 -0.98 15.21
C TYR A 79 -2.98 -0.14 15.82
N GLU A 80 -2.69 1.08 16.28
CA GLU A 80 -3.74 2.00 16.72
C GLU A 80 -4.75 2.32 15.61
N LEU A 81 -4.27 2.45 14.35
CA LEU A 81 -5.17 2.65 13.21
C LEU A 81 -6.12 1.47 13.02
N LEU A 82 -5.62 0.23 13.13
CA LEU A 82 -6.45 -0.98 13.03
C LEU A 82 -7.59 -0.95 14.06
N GLU A 83 -7.29 -0.59 15.31
CA GLU A 83 -8.33 -0.43 16.33
C GLU A 83 -9.35 0.68 16.00
N LYS A 84 -8.88 1.83 15.50
CA LYS A 84 -9.75 2.94 15.10
C LYS A 84 -10.69 2.53 13.98
N LEU A 85 -10.20 1.75 13.01
CA LEU A 85 -11.00 1.20 11.91
C LEU A 85 -12.05 0.20 12.44
N GLU A 86 -11.65 -0.73 13.30
CA GLU A 86 -12.57 -1.68 13.90
C GLU A 86 -13.70 -0.98 14.68
N ARG A 87 -13.36 0.02 15.49
CA ARG A 87 -14.35 0.82 16.23
C ARG A 87 -15.33 1.53 15.32
N ARG A 88 -14.85 2.09 14.18
CA ARG A 88 -15.67 2.85 13.24
C ARG A 88 -16.60 1.97 12.40
N TYR A 89 -16.04 0.92 11.79
CA TYR A 89 -16.76 0.11 10.80
C TYR A 89 -17.39 -1.16 11.39
N LYS A 90 -17.06 -1.52 12.63
CA LYS A 90 -17.47 -2.78 13.29
C LYS A 90 -17.03 -4.01 12.46
N LYS A 91 -15.94 -3.87 11.73
CA LYS A 91 -15.32 -4.90 10.88
C LYS A 91 -13.82 -4.95 11.15
N ARG A 92 -13.20 -6.11 10.91
CA ARG A 92 -11.75 -6.32 11.09
C ARG A 92 -11.09 -6.57 9.76
N ILE A 93 -9.87 -6.03 9.62
CA ILE A 93 -8.94 -6.41 8.56
C ILE A 93 -8.26 -7.71 8.98
N THR A 94 -8.25 -8.72 8.10
CA THR A 94 -7.52 -9.96 8.36
C THR A 94 -6.02 -9.69 8.34
N LEU A 95 -5.32 -10.01 9.42
CA LEU A 95 -3.86 -9.87 9.47
C LEU A 95 -3.18 -11.17 9.03
N VAL A 96 -2.20 -11.03 8.15
CA VAL A 96 -1.38 -12.12 7.63
C VAL A 96 0.06 -11.91 8.06
N TYR A 97 0.67 -12.95 8.63
CA TYR A 97 1.99 -12.89 9.26
C TYR A 97 3.03 -13.65 8.45
N PRO A 98 4.32 -13.32 8.60
CA PRO A 98 5.42 -14.17 8.14
C PRO A 98 5.29 -15.57 8.72
N ASP A 99 5.74 -16.56 7.97
CA ASP A 99 5.91 -17.91 8.51
C ASP A 99 7.00 -17.90 9.60
N SER A 100 6.72 -18.54 10.73
CA SER A 100 7.60 -18.49 11.90
C SER A 100 8.95 -19.16 11.66
N GLU A 101 8.97 -20.28 10.93
CA GLU A 101 10.22 -21.01 10.64
C GLU A 101 11.06 -20.25 9.62
N SER A 102 10.44 -19.73 8.53
CA SER A 102 11.12 -18.90 7.54
C SER A 102 11.70 -17.65 8.18
N LEU A 103 10.97 -17.04 9.11
CA LEU A 103 11.43 -15.86 9.84
C LEU A 103 12.60 -16.18 10.79
N ALA A 104 12.49 -17.26 11.56
CA ALA A 104 13.55 -17.69 12.46
C ALA A 104 14.85 -17.99 11.67
N LYS A 105 14.74 -18.73 10.57
CA LYS A 105 15.86 -19.04 9.67
C LYS A 105 16.52 -17.78 9.12
N LEU A 106 15.72 -16.81 8.66
CA LEU A 106 16.26 -15.53 8.16
C LEU A 106 17.06 -14.80 9.23
N VAL A 107 16.51 -14.73 10.45
CA VAL A 107 17.16 -14.01 11.58
C VAL A 107 18.42 -14.73 12.06
N ASP A 108 18.38 -16.05 12.12
CA ASP A 108 19.53 -16.87 12.52
C ASP A 108 20.69 -16.74 11.53
N GLN A 109 20.40 -16.78 10.23
CA GLN A 109 21.42 -16.69 9.18
C GLN A 109 21.98 -15.29 8.95
N GLN A 110 21.17 -14.25 9.09
CA GLN A 110 21.54 -12.90 8.68
C GLN A 110 21.54 -11.88 9.82
N GLY A 111 20.90 -12.20 10.94
CA GLY A 111 20.70 -11.27 12.05
C GLY A 111 19.44 -10.42 11.90
N VAL A 112 19.01 -9.83 13.03
CA VAL A 112 17.72 -9.11 13.13
C VAL A 112 17.63 -7.85 12.28
N ASN A 113 18.75 -7.20 11.95
CA ASN A 113 18.81 -5.93 11.24
C ASN A 113 19.65 -5.98 9.95
N ALA A 114 19.89 -7.17 9.40
CA ALA A 114 20.70 -7.37 8.19
C ALA A 114 20.22 -6.56 6.97
N PHE A 115 18.94 -6.19 6.92
CA PHE A 115 18.36 -5.36 5.84
C PHE A 115 19.02 -3.97 5.70
N PHE A 116 19.81 -3.53 6.69
CA PHE A 116 20.63 -2.32 6.55
C PHE A 116 21.95 -2.54 5.83
N HIS A 117 22.45 -3.79 5.77
CA HIS A 117 23.80 -4.10 5.34
C HIS A 117 23.93 -4.17 3.81
N SER A 118 22.88 -4.63 3.12
CA SER A 118 22.89 -4.75 1.66
C SER A 118 21.47 -4.78 1.09
N LEU A 119 21.38 -4.49 -0.21
CA LEU A 119 20.14 -4.62 -0.98
C LEU A 119 19.60 -6.04 -0.94
N ASP A 120 20.46 -7.05 -1.09
CA ASP A 120 20.05 -8.46 -1.11
C ASP A 120 19.50 -8.89 0.25
N ALA A 121 20.13 -8.49 1.35
CA ALA A 121 19.64 -8.77 2.70
C ALA A 121 18.29 -8.08 2.96
N ARG A 122 18.10 -6.84 2.47
CA ARG A 122 16.81 -6.15 2.54
C ARG A 122 15.75 -6.86 1.71
N LEU A 123 16.08 -7.32 0.51
CA LEU A 123 15.18 -8.08 -0.35
C LEU A 123 14.77 -9.41 0.27
N ALA A 124 15.72 -10.14 0.87
CA ALA A 124 15.45 -11.37 1.60
C ALA A 124 14.49 -11.12 2.78
N CYS A 125 14.72 -10.06 3.56
CA CYS A 125 13.83 -9.64 4.63
C CYS A 125 12.42 -9.31 4.10
N CYS A 126 12.30 -8.54 3.01
CA CYS A 126 11.01 -8.21 2.39
C CYS A 126 10.34 -9.46 1.81
N HIS A 127 11.10 -10.41 1.28
CA HIS A 127 10.56 -11.66 0.75
C HIS A 127 9.85 -12.45 1.86
N VAL A 128 10.55 -12.78 2.91
CA VAL A 128 10.00 -13.56 4.03
C VAL A 128 8.86 -12.82 4.75
N ARG A 129 9.02 -11.51 4.98
CA ARG A 129 8.05 -10.76 5.77
C ARG A 129 6.86 -10.20 4.99
N LYS A 130 6.92 -10.15 3.65
CA LYS A 130 5.85 -9.57 2.82
C LYS A 130 5.45 -10.43 1.64
N VAL A 131 6.43 -10.88 0.82
CA VAL A 131 6.10 -11.57 -0.43
C VAL A 131 5.48 -12.94 -0.17
N GLU A 132 6.07 -13.73 0.71
CA GLU A 132 5.52 -15.04 1.08
C GLU A 132 4.14 -14.94 1.74
N PRO A 133 3.91 -14.09 2.77
CA PRO A 133 2.59 -13.88 3.34
C PRO A 133 1.57 -13.41 2.31
N PHE A 134 1.96 -12.48 1.42
CA PHE A 134 1.10 -12.00 0.35
C PHE A 134 0.66 -13.15 -0.56
N LYS A 135 1.61 -13.96 -1.05
CA LYS A 135 1.32 -15.09 -1.92
C LYS A 135 0.36 -16.10 -1.28
N ARG A 136 0.50 -16.35 0.03
CA ARG A 136 -0.45 -17.21 0.76
C ARG A 136 -1.84 -16.57 0.84
N ALA A 137 -1.89 -15.27 1.11
CA ALA A 137 -3.16 -14.55 1.30
C ALA A 137 -4.01 -14.44 0.03
N ILE A 138 -3.38 -14.42 -1.15
CA ILE A 138 -4.11 -14.29 -2.43
C ILE A 138 -4.49 -15.63 -3.07
N GLN A 139 -4.14 -16.77 -2.45
CA GLN A 139 -4.47 -18.08 -3.01
C GLN A 139 -5.99 -18.30 -3.10
N GLY A 140 -6.46 -18.76 -4.24
CA GLY A 140 -7.87 -19.05 -4.49
C GLY A 140 -8.72 -17.83 -4.86
N TYR A 141 -8.11 -16.64 -5.02
CA TYR A 141 -8.78 -15.46 -5.56
C TYR A 141 -8.55 -15.33 -7.06
N GLY A 142 -9.52 -14.76 -7.78
CA GLY A 142 -9.40 -14.47 -9.21
C GLY A 142 -8.76 -13.11 -9.49
N ALA A 143 -8.84 -12.18 -8.52
CA ALA A 143 -8.19 -10.88 -8.61
C ALA A 143 -7.80 -10.33 -7.23
N TRP A 144 -6.82 -9.43 -7.22
CA TRP A 144 -6.45 -8.66 -6.05
C TRP A 144 -6.45 -7.15 -6.34
N VAL A 145 -6.81 -6.38 -5.34
CA VAL A 145 -6.91 -4.91 -5.41
C VAL A 145 -5.71 -4.27 -4.72
N THR A 146 -5.21 -3.18 -5.28
CA THR A 146 -4.13 -2.36 -4.71
C THR A 146 -4.48 -0.87 -4.76
N GLY A 147 -3.99 -0.11 -3.78
CA GLY A 147 -4.14 1.35 -3.71
C GLY A 147 -3.06 2.13 -4.46
N VAL A 148 -2.48 1.58 -5.52
CA VAL A 148 -1.44 2.25 -6.30
C VAL A 148 -2.01 3.43 -7.08
N ARG A 149 -1.28 4.56 -7.10
CA ARG A 149 -1.55 5.75 -7.92
C ARG A 149 -0.36 6.04 -8.86
N ARG A 150 -0.64 6.57 -10.07
CA ARG A 150 0.40 6.96 -11.04
C ARG A 150 1.40 7.96 -10.46
N GLN A 151 0.93 8.89 -9.65
CA GLN A 151 1.73 9.97 -9.08
C GLN A 151 2.73 9.53 -8.02
N GLN A 152 2.68 8.28 -7.54
CA GLN A 152 3.53 7.82 -6.43
C GLN A 152 4.99 7.58 -6.82
N SER A 153 5.26 7.22 -8.07
CA SER A 153 6.63 7.05 -8.59
C SER A 153 6.63 6.97 -10.11
N ALA A 154 7.78 7.21 -10.74
CA ALA A 154 7.96 7.08 -12.18
C ALA A 154 7.65 5.65 -12.68
N THR A 155 7.95 4.62 -11.88
CA THR A 155 7.66 3.21 -12.22
C THR A 155 6.17 2.92 -12.27
N ARG A 156 5.33 3.70 -11.55
CA ARG A 156 3.88 3.55 -11.49
C ARG A 156 3.13 4.38 -12.52
N ALA A 157 3.81 5.37 -13.13
CA ALA A 157 3.21 6.27 -14.12
C ALA A 157 2.63 5.52 -15.33
N GLN A 158 3.23 4.39 -15.72
CA GLN A 158 2.82 3.55 -16.85
C GLN A 158 1.78 2.47 -16.48
N GLY A 159 1.35 2.40 -15.22
CA GLY A 159 0.37 1.42 -14.75
C GLY A 159 -0.94 1.48 -15.52
N VAL A 160 -1.67 0.38 -15.58
CA VAL A 160 -3.02 0.28 -16.12
C VAL A 160 -4.01 -0.09 -15.01
N PRO A 161 -5.30 0.27 -15.13
CA PRO A 161 -6.28 0.01 -14.09
C PRO A 161 -6.47 -1.48 -13.75
N VAL A 162 -6.35 -2.33 -14.78
CA VAL A 162 -6.47 -3.80 -14.66
C VAL A 162 -5.36 -4.44 -15.48
N GLU A 163 -4.58 -5.32 -14.87
CA GLU A 163 -3.51 -6.05 -15.55
C GLU A 163 -3.41 -7.50 -15.06
N TRP A 164 -2.90 -8.39 -15.91
CA TRP A 164 -2.55 -9.75 -15.50
C TRP A 164 -1.25 -9.75 -14.71
N ASP A 165 -1.32 -10.14 -13.44
CA ASP A 165 -0.15 -10.29 -12.56
C ASP A 165 0.45 -11.69 -12.73
N ALA A 166 1.24 -11.86 -13.78
CA ALA A 166 1.82 -13.15 -14.15
C ALA A 166 2.62 -13.82 -13.01
N PRO A 167 3.42 -13.11 -12.19
CA PRO A 167 4.11 -13.69 -11.04
C PRO A 167 3.18 -14.31 -9.98
N ASN A 168 1.95 -13.84 -9.89
CA ASN A 168 0.98 -14.28 -8.89
C ASN A 168 -0.19 -15.07 -9.49
N GLY A 169 -0.34 -15.09 -10.81
CA GLY A 169 -1.33 -15.91 -11.53
C GLY A 169 -2.77 -15.46 -11.38
N LEU A 170 -3.02 -14.15 -11.19
CA LEU A 170 -4.34 -13.57 -11.08
C LEU A 170 -4.36 -12.11 -11.58
N TYR A 171 -5.54 -11.50 -11.69
CA TYR A 171 -5.64 -10.11 -12.11
C TYR A 171 -5.32 -9.15 -10.96
N LYS A 172 -4.62 -8.06 -11.28
CA LYS A 172 -4.35 -6.94 -10.39
C LYS A 172 -5.18 -5.74 -10.79
N ILE A 173 -5.87 -5.13 -9.82
CA ILE A 173 -6.79 -4.04 -10.02
C ILE A 173 -6.33 -2.82 -9.22
N SER A 174 -6.17 -1.69 -9.89
CA SER A 174 -5.68 -0.43 -9.32
C SER A 174 -6.75 0.67 -9.47
N PRO A 175 -7.83 0.65 -8.69
CA PRO A 175 -8.99 1.52 -8.92
C PRO A 175 -8.74 2.98 -8.54
N LEU A 176 -7.66 3.28 -7.80
CA LEU A 176 -7.24 4.65 -7.47
C LEU A 176 -6.13 5.17 -8.39
N LEU A 177 -5.84 4.48 -9.50
CA LEU A 177 -4.66 4.76 -10.32
C LEU A 177 -4.57 6.24 -10.75
N ASP A 178 -5.69 6.86 -11.10
CA ASP A 178 -5.79 8.23 -11.59
C ASP A 178 -6.23 9.24 -10.51
N TRP A 179 -6.26 8.83 -9.24
CA TRP A 179 -6.50 9.77 -8.14
C TRP A 179 -5.25 10.57 -7.83
N THR A 180 -5.44 11.86 -7.51
CA THR A 180 -4.34 12.68 -6.96
C THR A 180 -4.21 12.48 -5.45
N GLU A 181 -3.07 12.89 -4.89
CA GLU A 181 -2.86 12.87 -3.44
C GLU A 181 -3.88 13.76 -2.73
N GLU A 182 -4.13 14.94 -3.30
CA GLU A 182 -5.10 15.91 -2.80
C GLU A 182 -6.50 15.29 -2.72
N GLN A 183 -6.92 14.56 -3.76
CA GLN A 183 -8.22 13.88 -3.81
C GLN A 183 -8.34 12.78 -2.75
N VAL A 184 -7.26 12.02 -2.51
CA VAL A 184 -7.22 11.03 -1.44
C VAL A 184 -7.46 11.69 -0.08
N TRP A 185 -6.75 12.79 0.21
CA TRP A 185 -6.90 13.49 1.48
C TRP A 185 -8.24 14.20 1.63
N GLN A 186 -8.78 14.80 0.56
CA GLN A 186 -10.13 15.38 0.57
C GLN A 186 -11.17 14.33 0.92
N TYR A 187 -11.09 13.14 0.30
CA TYR A 187 -12.03 12.05 0.57
C TYR A 187 -11.93 11.60 2.04
N ILE A 188 -10.72 11.36 2.55
CA ILE A 188 -10.49 10.97 3.94
C ILE A 188 -11.09 11.97 4.91
N LYS A 189 -10.84 13.27 4.69
CA LYS A 189 -11.34 14.36 5.56
C LYS A 189 -12.86 14.48 5.49
N ALA A 190 -13.43 14.60 4.29
CA ALA A 190 -14.86 14.74 4.10
C ALA A 190 -15.66 13.56 4.69
N ARG A 191 -15.13 12.35 4.60
CA ARG A 191 -15.72 11.13 5.14
C ARG A 191 -15.31 10.86 6.59
N LYS A 192 -14.43 11.69 7.18
CA LYS A 192 -13.88 11.54 8.54
C LYS A 192 -13.31 10.14 8.79
N ILE A 193 -12.59 9.60 7.81
CA ILE A 193 -12.02 8.27 7.88
C ILE A 193 -10.79 8.28 8.80
N PRO A 194 -10.65 7.35 9.75
CA PRO A 194 -9.40 7.19 10.50
C PRO A 194 -8.22 6.94 9.56
N TYR A 195 -7.10 7.58 9.81
CA TYR A 195 -5.86 7.39 9.08
C TYR A 195 -4.67 7.33 10.02
N ASN A 196 -3.52 6.86 9.53
CA ASN A 196 -2.32 6.75 10.34
C ASN A 196 -1.77 8.14 10.69
N VAL A 197 -1.68 8.43 11.98
CA VAL A 197 -1.22 9.72 12.50
C VAL A 197 0.23 10.07 12.11
N LEU A 198 1.02 9.11 11.66
CA LEU A 198 2.35 9.36 11.12
C LEU A 198 2.30 10.27 9.88
N HIS A 199 1.21 10.27 9.12
CA HIS A 199 1.04 11.22 8.01
C HIS A 199 1.12 12.69 8.47
N ASP A 200 0.64 13.00 9.67
CA ASP A 200 0.73 14.34 10.26
C ASP A 200 2.15 14.68 10.76
N ARG A 201 3.02 13.66 10.86
CA ARG A 201 4.42 13.76 11.31
C ARG A 201 5.42 13.65 10.16
N ALA A 202 5.03 14.05 8.96
CA ALA A 202 5.85 14.02 7.73
C ALA A 202 6.28 12.61 7.28
N PHE A 203 5.42 11.60 7.43
CA PHE A 203 5.57 10.27 6.84
C PHE A 203 4.57 10.09 5.68
N PRO A 204 4.81 10.61 4.48
CA PRO A 204 3.87 10.47 3.36
C PRO A 204 3.77 9.02 2.83
N SER A 205 4.80 8.21 3.06
CA SER A 205 4.83 6.79 2.70
C SER A 205 5.26 5.96 3.90
N ILE A 206 4.37 5.10 4.40
CA ILE A 206 4.58 4.31 5.60
C ILE A 206 4.82 2.84 5.25
N GLY A 207 5.76 2.21 5.95
CA GLY A 207 6.05 0.78 5.86
C GLY A 207 6.51 0.23 7.20
N CYS A 208 7.45 -0.73 7.19
CA CYS A 208 8.06 -1.20 8.43
C CYS A 208 8.79 -0.05 9.15
N SER A 209 8.67 0.01 10.47
CA SER A 209 9.27 1.06 11.31
C SER A 209 10.76 1.27 11.03
N PRO A 210 11.63 0.22 11.02
CA PRO A 210 13.06 0.43 10.75
C PRO A 210 13.37 0.82 9.30
N CYS A 211 12.41 0.71 8.37
CA CYS A 211 12.58 1.01 6.96
C CYS A 211 11.88 2.29 6.53
N THR A 212 11.43 3.11 7.48
CA THR A 212 10.65 4.31 7.20
C THR A 212 11.05 5.43 8.16
N ARG A 213 11.36 6.61 7.62
CA ARG A 213 11.55 7.84 8.41
C ARG A 213 10.64 8.95 7.92
N ALA A 214 10.48 9.98 8.72
CA ALA A 214 9.92 11.24 8.26
C ALA A 214 10.79 11.85 7.15
N ILE A 215 10.16 12.58 6.23
CA ILE A 215 10.86 13.34 5.20
C ILE A 215 11.07 14.79 5.63
N GLN A 216 12.09 15.43 5.04
CA GLN A 216 12.31 16.87 5.20
C GLN A 216 11.52 17.66 4.15
N PRO A 217 11.21 18.94 4.39
CA PRO A 217 10.59 19.79 3.39
C PRO A 217 11.38 19.77 2.07
N GLY A 218 10.68 19.50 0.95
CA GLY A 218 11.28 19.42 -0.38
C GLY A 218 11.83 18.06 -0.79
N GLU A 219 11.88 17.08 0.10
CA GLU A 219 12.21 15.70 -0.27
C GLU A 219 11.04 15.04 -1.05
N ASP A 220 11.38 14.04 -1.88
CA ASP A 220 10.39 13.19 -2.54
C ASP A 220 9.54 12.42 -1.52
N GLN A 221 8.27 12.14 -1.86
CA GLN A 221 7.33 11.44 -0.98
C GLN A 221 7.84 10.07 -0.50
N ARG A 222 8.70 9.42 -1.28
CA ARG A 222 9.28 8.12 -0.93
C ARG A 222 10.72 8.22 -0.40
N ALA A 223 11.28 9.42 -0.24
CA ALA A 223 12.64 9.62 0.27
C ALA A 223 12.85 9.00 1.67
N GLY A 224 11.79 8.94 2.49
CA GLY A 224 11.81 8.29 3.79
C GLY A 224 11.85 6.75 3.76
N ARG A 225 11.64 6.11 2.59
CA ARG A 225 11.61 4.64 2.46
C ARG A 225 13.00 4.14 2.08
N TRP A 226 13.55 3.20 2.87
CA TRP A 226 14.90 2.66 2.66
C TRP A 226 15.90 3.78 2.33
N TRP A 227 15.92 4.84 3.15
CA TRP A 227 16.67 6.09 2.90
C TRP A 227 18.17 5.90 2.75
N TRP A 228 18.71 4.73 3.14
CA TRP A 228 20.11 4.34 2.97
C TRP A 228 20.41 3.70 1.61
N GLU A 229 19.40 3.46 0.77
CA GLU A 229 19.56 2.89 -0.57
C GLU A 229 19.49 3.98 -1.65
N ASN A 230 19.97 3.64 -2.85
CA ASN A 230 19.80 4.49 -4.04
C ASN A 230 18.30 4.59 -4.40
N ALA A 231 17.90 5.73 -4.97
CA ALA A 231 16.49 6.00 -5.29
C ALA A 231 15.86 4.91 -6.19
N ASP A 232 16.62 4.40 -7.16
CA ASP A 232 16.17 3.41 -8.14
C ASP A 232 15.86 2.03 -7.54
N THR A 233 16.38 1.74 -6.33
CA THR A 233 16.16 0.46 -5.66
C THR A 233 15.03 0.48 -4.64
N ARG A 234 14.47 1.65 -4.33
CA ARG A 234 13.48 1.90 -3.26
C ARG A 234 12.07 1.43 -3.61
N GLU A 235 11.92 0.21 -4.11
CA GLU A 235 10.60 -0.39 -4.34
C GLU A 235 10.36 -1.63 -3.46
N CYS A 236 9.08 -1.81 -3.09
CA CYS A 236 8.62 -2.98 -2.36
C CYS A 236 8.63 -4.20 -3.29
N GLY A 237 9.00 -5.38 -2.76
CA GLY A 237 8.99 -6.62 -3.51
C GLY A 237 7.62 -7.08 -4.05
N LEU A 238 6.53 -6.42 -3.64
CA LEU A 238 5.18 -6.64 -4.18
C LEU A 238 4.91 -5.87 -5.49
N GLN A 239 5.78 -4.94 -5.87
CA GLN A 239 5.66 -4.19 -7.13
C GLN A 239 6.77 -4.63 -8.08
N PRO A 240 6.47 -4.85 -9.37
CA PRO A 240 7.48 -5.24 -10.34
C PRO A 240 8.55 -4.15 -10.44
N ARG A 241 9.81 -4.57 -10.46
CA ARG A 241 10.93 -3.68 -10.81
C ARG A 241 10.98 -3.58 -12.32
N VAL A 242 11.03 -2.37 -12.84
CA VAL A 242 11.46 -2.18 -14.22
C VAL A 242 12.93 -2.60 -14.27
N ARG A 243 13.23 -3.78 -14.83
CA ARG A 243 14.59 -4.13 -15.20
C ARG A 243 14.95 -3.22 -16.37
N HIS A 244 15.70 -2.16 -16.12
CA HIS A 244 16.46 -1.55 -17.21
C HIS A 244 17.37 -2.64 -17.74
N ALA A 245 17.14 -3.07 -18.97
CA ALA A 245 18.10 -3.89 -19.68
C ALA A 245 19.41 -3.09 -19.73
N VAL A 246 20.37 -3.45 -18.89
CA VAL A 246 21.74 -2.96 -19.03
C VAL A 246 22.20 -3.51 -20.36
N GLY A 247 22.34 -2.61 -21.34
CA GLY A 247 22.83 -2.96 -22.66
C GLY A 247 24.18 -3.69 -22.52
N GLN A 248 24.20 -4.92 -23.01
CA GLN A 248 25.46 -5.58 -23.30
C GLN A 248 26.07 -4.82 -24.47
N THR A 249 27.12 -4.06 -24.20
CA THR A 249 28.13 -3.63 -25.19
C THR A 249 29.29 -4.60 -25.16
#